data_a9edff0407e80752af6e616bfd18d98f
#
_entry.id   a9edff0407e80752af6e616bfd18d98f
#
_cell.length_a   1.000
_cell.length_b   1.000
_cell.length_c   1.000
_cell.angle_alpha   90.00
_cell.angle_beta   90.00
_cell.angle_gamma   90.00
#
_symmetry.space_group_name_H-M   'P 1'
#
loop_
_entity.id
_entity.type
_entity.pdbx_description
1 polymer ?
#
loop_
_entity_poly.entity_id
_entity_poly.type
_entity_poly.pdbx_seq_one_letter_code
_entity_poly.pdbx_strand_id
1 'polypeptide(L)'
;MCSTSKHVITMNNDRGNAKALQDQEVVRHFGRDKVTFSKLAEDLAETGKNFYSRGWVLGTSGNFSAVISSNPLRLAITCTGLDKGSLTPLQFLEIDDIANVLHGEGRPSTEALLHIAIVRCMNARVVLHTHSVWATVLSSAHASQGGIALEGYEMLKGLEGVRTHQHREWLPILENSEDLIELEQRVSTTLRVLPGIHGFLLRGHGLYTWGDSLQQAKRHVEILEFLIEVLVRAAEHPRNDCSSS
;
A
#
# COMPACT_ATOMS: atom_id res chain seq x y z
N MET A 1 -40.07 -23.63 -76.40
CA MET A 1 -39.78 -22.27 -76.07
C MET A 1 -39.72 -22.23 -74.52
N CYS A 2 -38.53 -22.32 -74.00
CA CYS A 2 -38.31 -22.50 -72.57
C CYS A 2 -37.61 -21.24 -72.03
N SER A 3 -38.27 -20.51 -71.11
CA SER A 3 -37.75 -19.33 -70.52
C SER A 3 -37.14 -19.70 -69.12
N THR A 4 -35.85 -19.52 -69.00
CA THR A 4 -35.10 -19.74 -67.77
C THR A 4 -34.98 -18.42 -66.97
N SER A 5 -35.68 -18.34 -65.83
CA SER A 5 -35.50 -17.25 -64.82
C SER A 5 -34.27 -17.48 -63.98
N LYS A 6 -33.33 -16.55 -64.00
CA LYS A 6 -32.17 -16.54 -63.11
C LYS A 6 -32.56 -15.85 -61.79
N HIS A 7 -32.50 -16.59 -60.66
CA HIS A 7 -32.53 -15.99 -59.33
C HIS A 7 -31.14 -15.49 -58.95
N VAL A 8 -31.02 -14.20 -58.68
CA VAL A 8 -29.85 -13.58 -58.08
C VAL A 8 -30.01 -13.63 -56.57
N ILE A 9 -29.14 -14.38 -55.89
CA ILE A 9 -29.04 -14.41 -54.42
C ILE A 9 -28.11 -13.28 -54.02
N THR A 10 -28.67 -12.26 -53.37
CA THR A 10 -27.91 -11.18 -52.70
C THR A 10 -27.40 -11.73 -51.39
N MET A 11 -26.09 -11.93 -51.24
CA MET A 11 -25.45 -12.21 -49.96
C MET A 11 -25.31 -10.91 -49.20
N ASN A 12 -26.07 -10.77 -48.12
CA ASN A 12 -25.97 -9.68 -47.17
C ASN A 12 -24.71 -9.85 -46.30
N ASN A 13 -24.05 -8.75 -46.10
CA ASN A 13 -22.72 -8.59 -45.54
C ASN A 13 -22.80 -8.53 -44.01
N ASP A 14 -22.86 -9.70 -43.31
CA ASP A 14 -22.93 -9.82 -41.85
C ASP A 14 -21.59 -9.67 -41.12
N ARG A 15 -20.52 -9.30 -41.83
CA ARG A 15 -19.17 -9.14 -41.20
C ARG A 15 -18.97 -7.81 -40.50
N GLY A 16 -19.83 -6.83 -40.67
CA GLY A 16 -19.73 -5.51 -40.01
C GLY A 16 -20.21 -5.50 -38.56
N ASN A 17 -21.21 -6.33 -38.26
CA ASN A 17 -21.84 -6.31 -36.93
C ASN A 17 -21.07 -7.09 -35.85
N ALA A 18 -20.33 -8.14 -36.26
CA ALA A 18 -19.53 -8.93 -35.33
C ALA A 18 -18.30 -8.14 -34.78
N LYS A 19 -17.69 -7.33 -35.65
CA LYS A 19 -16.53 -6.51 -35.27
C LYS A 19 -16.93 -5.33 -34.37
N ALA A 20 -18.09 -4.70 -34.63
CA ALA A 20 -18.62 -3.64 -33.79
C ALA A 20 -19.06 -4.12 -32.40
N LEU A 21 -19.54 -5.37 -32.29
CA LEU A 21 -19.89 -5.97 -30.99
C LEU A 21 -18.65 -6.41 -30.22
N GLN A 22 -17.60 -6.91 -30.87
CA GLN A 22 -16.32 -7.20 -30.20
C GLN A 22 -15.62 -5.92 -29.74
N ASP A 23 -15.62 -4.85 -30.52
CA ASP A 23 -15.06 -3.56 -30.11
C ASP A 23 -15.83 -2.92 -28.96
N GLN A 24 -17.17 -3.12 -28.87
CA GLN A 24 -17.97 -2.66 -27.74
C GLN A 24 -17.79 -3.51 -26.47
N GLU A 25 -17.55 -4.82 -26.58
CA GLU A 25 -17.21 -5.66 -25.41
C GLU A 25 -15.82 -5.38 -24.88
N VAL A 26 -14.83 -5.16 -25.74
CA VAL A 26 -13.47 -4.74 -25.34
C VAL A 26 -13.51 -3.39 -24.64
N VAL A 27 -14.29 -2.43 -25.14
CA VAL A 27 -14.45 -1.09 -24.51
C VAL A 27 -15.19 -1.20 -23.17
N ARG A 28 -16.14 -2.13 -22.99
CA ARG A 28 -16.84 -2.35 -21.70
C ARG A 28 -15.97 -3.04 -20.64
N HIS A 29 -15.00 -3.87 -21.05
CA HIS A 29 -14.05 -4.51 -20.09
C HIS A 29 -12.96 -3.55 -19.63
N PHE A 30 -12.58 -2.55 -20.44
CA PHE A 30 -11.63 -1.50 -20.06
C PHE A 30 -12.25 -0.37 -19.23
N GLY A 31 -13.56 -0.32 -19.05
CA GLY A 31 -14.31 0.76 -18.37
C GLY A 31 -14.49 0.61 -16.87
N ARG A 32 -14.09 -0.49 -16.24
CA ARG A 32 -14.32 -0.72 -14.79
C ARG A 32 -13.11 -0.51 -13.88
N ASP A 33 -11.88 -0.39 -14.41
CA ASP A 33 -10.66 -0.32 -13.62
C ASP A 33 -9.80 0.94 -13.83
N LYS A 34 -10.34 1.99 -14.42
CA LYS A 34 -9.65 3.29 -14.44
C LYS A 34 -10.03 4.12 -13.21
N VAL A 35 -9.57 3.70 -12.03
CA VAL A 35 -9.20 4.70 -11.04
C VAL A 35 -8.06 5.46 -11.68
N THR A 36 -8.31 6.67 -12.14
CA THR A 36 -7.31 7.45 -12.88
C THR A 36 -6.14 7.75 -11.96
N PHE A 37 -4.91 7.79 -12.47
CA PHE A 37 -3.72 8.24 -11.74
C PHE A 37 -4.02 9.52 -10.93
N SER A 38 -4.71 10.50 -11.53
CA SER A 38 -5.10 11.74 -10.87
C SER A 38 -5.91 11.49 -9.60
N LYS A 39 -6.90 10.60 -9.64
CA LYS A 39 -7.73 10.30 -8.46
C LYS A 39 -6.94 9.64 -7.35
N LEU A 40 -6.05 8.69 -7.68
CA LEU A 40 -5.15 8.07 -6.70
C LEU A 40 -4.21 9.11 -6.07
N ALA A 41 -3.63 9.99 -6.88
CA ALA A 41 -2.74 11.05 -6.42
C ALA A 41 -3.46 12.04 -5.49
N GLU A 42 -4.71 12.44 -5.80
CA GLU A 42 -5.54 13.27 -4.93
C GLU A 42 -5.78 12.61 -3.58
N ASP A 43 -6.22 11.36 -3.57
CA ASP A 43 -6.56 10.60 -2.36
C ASP A 43 -5.33 10.34 -1.48
N LEU A 44 -4.19 10.04 -2.10
CA LEU A 44 -2.91 9.88 -1.39
C LEU A 44 -2.38 11.22 -0.85
N ALA A 45 -2.54 12.33 -1.57
CA ALA A 45 -2.16 13.66 -1.10
C ALA A 45 -2.97 14.06 0.15
N GLU A 46 -4.28 13.82 0.14
CA GLU A 46 -5.14 14.05 1.29
C GLU A 46 -4.77 13.17 2.49
N THR A 47 -4.39 11.92 2.22
CA THR A 47 -3.86 10.99 3.24
C THR A 47 -2.58 11.53 3.87
N GLY A 48 -1.67 12.07 3.07
CA GLY A 48 -0.44 12.68 3.55
C GLY A 48 -0.68 13.86 4.50
N LYS A 49 -1.59 14.77 4.14
CA LYS A 49 -1.98 15.89 4.99
C LYS A 49 -2.58 15.43 6.32
N ASN A 50 -3.43 14.40 6.28
CA ASN A 50 -4.00 13.82 7.49
C ASN A 50 -2.92 13.22 8.40
N PHE A 51 -1.98 12.44 7.85
CA PHE A 51 -0.90 11.83 8.63
C PHE A 51 0.11 12.88 9.15
N TYR A 52 0.35 13.94 8.37
CA TYR A 52 1.16 15.07 8.83
C TYR A 52 0.53 15.75 10.05
N SER A 53 -0.78 16.00 10.04
CA SER A 53 -1.50 16.60 11.16
C SER A 53 -1.48 15.74 12.43
N ARG A 54 -1.25 14.44 12.29
CA ARG A 54 -1.08 13.49 13.40
C ARG A 54 0.39 13.34 13.86
N GLY A 55 1.33 14.01 13.19
CA GLY A 55 2.76 13.91 13.50
C GLY A 55 3.43 12.62 13.03
N TRP A 56 2.83 11.89 12.08
CA TRP A 56 3.36 10.61 11.62
C TRP A 56 4.28 10.71 10.40
N VAL A 57 4.33 11.85 9.72
CA VAL A 57 5.14 12.08 8.52
C VAL A 57 5.74 13.49 8.50
N LEU A 58 6.34 13.89 9.62
CA LEU A 58 6.94 15.22 9.78
C LEU A 58 8.20 15.40 8.95
N GLY A 59 8.57 16.64 8.69
CA GLY A 59 9.68 16.97 7.82
C GLY A 59 9.35 16.58 6.38
N THR A 60 10.18 15.79 5.76
CA THR A 60 9.93 15.22 4.41
C THR A 60 9.76 13.70 4.46
N SER A 61 9.53 13.15 5.64
CA SER A 61 9.49 11.72 5.90
C SER A 61 8.24 11.04 5.36
N GLY A 62 8.28 9.70 5.27
CA GLY A 62 7.18 8.87 4.79
C GLY A 62 6.97 8.93 3.28
N ASN A 63 6.28 7.96 2.76
CA ASN A 63 5.90 7.87 1.35
C ASN A 63 4.68 6.95 1.17
N PHE A 64 3.95 7.17 0.07
CA PHE A 64 2.69 6.51 -0.19
C PHE A 64 2.63 6.05 -1.62
N SER A 65 2.07 4.87 -1.86
CA SER A 65 1.84 4.40 -3.22
C SER A 65 0.51 3.68 -3.36
N ALA A 66 -0.01 3.67 -4.59
CA ALA A 66 -1.19 2.90 -4.96
C ALA A 66 -1.00 2.27 -6.34
N VAL A 67 -1.51 1.05 -6.52
CA VAL A 67 -1.45 0.31 -7.79
C VAL A 67 -2.43 0.91 -8.79
N ILE A 68 -1.90 1.37 -9.92
CA ILE A 68 -2.66 1.83 -11.09
C ILE A 68 -3.06 0.63 -11.95
N SER A 69 -2.10 -0.26 -12.20
CA SER A 69 -2.28 -1.48 -12.99
C SER A 69 -1.46 -2.61 -12.38
N SER A 70 -2.00 -3.83 -12.39
CA SER A 70 -1.30 -5.02 -11.90
C SER A 70 -0.57 -5.77 -13.03
N ASN A 71 -0.95 -5.55 -14.29
CA ASN A 71 -0.32 -6.19 -15.44
C ASN A 71 -0.39 -5.30 -16.70
N PRO A 72 0.74 -4.66 -17.11
CA PRO A 72 2.00 -4.58 -16.37
C PRO A 72 1.84 -3.82 -15.04
N LEU A 73 2.67 -4.13 -14.03
CA LEU A 73 2.60 -3.45 -12.74
C LEU A 73 3.01 -1.98 -12.89
N ARG A 74 2.13 -1.11 -12.43
CA ARG A 74 2.34 0.34 -12.37
C ARG A 74 1.81 0.90 -11.08
N LEU A 75 2.56 1.80 -10.46
CA LEU A 75 2.19 2.45 -9.21
C LEU A 75 2.20 3.97 -9.36
N ALA A 76 1.21 4.62 -8.74
CA ALA A 76 1.35 6.00 -8.33
C ALA A 76 2.16 6.04 -7.03
N ILE A 77 3.21 6.86 -6.94
CA ILE A 77 4.05 6.99 -5.74
C ILE A 77 4.45 8.45 -5.51
N THR A 78 4.60 8.84 -4.25
CA THR A 78 5.09 10.17 -3.88
C THR A 78 6.51 10.43 -4.39
N CYS A 79 6.76 11.64 -4.86
CA CYS A 79 8.13 12.13 -5.08
C CYS A 79 8.91 12.19 -3.76
N THR A 80 10.23 12.00 -3.85
CA THR A 80 11.12 12.11 -2.69
C THR A 80 11.29 13.56 -2.21
N GLY A 81 11.58 13.73 -0.91
CA GLY A 81 11.99 15.01 -0.33
C GLY A 81 10.88 16.06 -0.19
N LEU A 82 9.61 15.67 -0.24
CA LEU A 82 8.47 16.58 -0.17
C LEU A 82 7.80 16.56 1.20
N ASP A 83 7.38 17.75 1.66
CA ASP A 83 6.55 17.90 2.85
C ASP A 83 5.16 17.29 2.63
N LYS A 84 4.81 16.30 3.45
CA LYS A 84 3.54 15.56 3.33
C LYS A 84 2.34 16.38 3.78
N GLY A 85 2.55 17.44 4.56
CA GLY A 85 1.51 18.38 4.98
C GLY A 85 0.98 19.27 3.85
N SER A 86 1.77 19.44 2.79
CA SER A 86 1.45 20.30 1.65
C SER A 86 1.37 19.56 0.31
N LEU A 87 1.25 18.22 0.32
CA LEU A 87 1.19 17.42 -0.90
C LEU A 87 0.05 17.85 -1.83
N THR A 88 0.37 17.85 -3.11
CA THR A 88 -0.58 18.04 -4.22
C THR A 88 -0.52 16.85 -5.17
N PRO A 89 -1.53 16.62 -6.01
CA PRO A 89 -1.53 15.51 -6.98
C PRO A 89 -0.36 15.56 -7.98
N LEU A 90 0.18 16.74 -8.27
CA LEU A 90 1.31 16.93 -9.18
C LEU A 90 2.64 16.38 -8.62
N GLN A 91 2.68 16.05 -7.35
CA GLN A 91 3.86 15.54 -6.64
C GLN A 91 3.87 14.01 -6.52
N PHE A 92 3.12 13.36 -7.41
CA PHE A 92 3.12 11.91 -7.58
C PHE A 92 3.64 11.54 -8.95
N LEU A 93 4.27 10.39 -9.02
CA LEU A 93 4.82 9.81 -10.24
C LEU A 93 4.13 8.48 -10.54
N GLU A 94 3.95 8.17 -11.83
CA GLU A 94 3.70 6.81 -12.26
C GLU A 94 5.05 6.13 -12.47
N ILE A 95 5.26 4.99 -11.82
CA ILE A 95 6.46 4.17 -11.97
C ILE A 95 6.11 2.75 -12.44
N ASP A 96 7.09 2.10 -13.10
CA ASP A 96 7.01 0.68 -13.43
C ASP A 96 7.47 -0.22 -12.27
N ASP A 97 7.58 -1.50 -12.54
CA ASP A 97 7.89 -2.55 -11.59
C ASP A 97 9.38 -2.68 -11.20
N ILE A 98 10.22 -1.76 -11.68
CA ILE A 98 11.63 -1.57 -11.31
C ILE A 98 11.92 -0.10 -10.97
N ALA A 99 10.86 0.67 -10.64
CA ALA A 99 10.89 2.06 -10.21
C ALA A 99 11.34 3.07 -11.29
N ASN A 100 11.32 2.75 -12.58
CA ASN A 100 11.48 3.76 -13.63
C ASN A 100 10.26 4.66 -13.69
N VAL A 101 10.47 5.97 -13.85
CA VAL A 101 9.40 6.94 -14.02
C VAL A 101 8.81 6.84 -15.42
N LEU A 102 7.51 6.61 -15.50
CA LEU A 102 6.74 6.55 -16.73
C LEU A 102 5.97 7.85 -16.99
N HIS A 103 5.53 8.53 -15.91
CA HIS A 103 4.78 9.78 -15.99
C HIS A 103 5.02 10.64 -14.75
N GLY A 104 4.97 11.98 -14.92
CA GLY A 104 5.20 12.98 -13.88
C GLY A 104 6.61 13.54 -13.90
N GLU A 105 6.84 14.58 -13.09
CA GLU A 105 8.14 15.27 -12.97
C GLU A 105 8.74 15.08 -11.58
N GLY A 106 10.01 14.73 -11.50
CA GLY A 106 10.72 14.55 -10.24
C GLY A 106 11.43 13.20 -10.14
N ARG A 107 11.77 12.82 -8.91
CA ARG A 107 12.37 11.53 -8.59
C ARG A 107 11.45 10.77 -7.64
N PRO A 108 11.25 9.45 -7.85
CA PRO A 108 10.45 8.66 -6.93
C PRO A 108 11.12 8.59 -5.55
N SER A 109 10.35 8.23 -4.54
CA SER A 109 10.90 7.87 -3.24
C SER A 109 12.05 6.88 -3.40
N THR A 110 13.12 7.07 -2.65
CA THR A 110 14.24 6.11 -2.60
C THR A 110 13.78 4.71 -2.19
N GLU A 111 12.68 4.62 -1.46
CA GLU A 111 12.08 3.38 -0.97
C GLU A 111 11.03 2.77 -1.93
N ALA A 112 10.96 3.24 -3.18
CA ALA A 112 10.02 2.73 -4.18
C ALA A 112 10.12 1.20 -4.38
N LEU A 113 11.32 0.63 -4.29
CA LEU A 113 11.52 -0.82 -4.40
C LEU A 113 10.86 -1.59 -3.24
N LEU A 114 10.81 -1.03 -2.03
CA LEU A 114 10.11 -1.64 -0.90
C LEU A 114 8.60 -1.66 -1.13
N HIS A 115 8.03 -0.59 -1.69
CA HIS A 115 6.62 -0.55 -2.07
C HIS A 115 6.29 -1.61 -3.12
N ILE A 116 7.12 -1.74 -4.16
CA ILE A 116 6.98 -2.76 -5.20
C ILE A 116 7.04 -4.17 -4.59
N ALA A 117 7.99 -4.42 -3.69
CA ALA A 117 8.13 -5.69 -2.98
C ALA A 117 6.90 -6.04 -2.16
N ILE A 118 6.36 -5.08 -1.39
CA ILE A 118 5.14 -5.26 -0.59
C ILE A 118 3.95 -5.57 -1.49
N VAL A 119 3.76 -4.80 -2.58
CA VAL A 119 2.68 -5.05 -3.55
C VAL A 119 2.76 -6.47 -4.12
N ARG A 120 3.96 -6.94 -4.48
CA ARG A 120 4.17 -8.27 -5.04
C ARG A 120 3.98 -9.40 -4.03
N CYS A 121 4.51 -9.23 -2.81
CA CYS A 121 4.46 -10.27 -1.79
C CYS A 121 3.09 -10.39 -1.13
N MET A 122 2.41 -9.28 -0.90
CA MET A 122 1.14 -9.21 -0.16
C MET A 122 -0.07 -9.06 -1.06
N ASN A 123 0.11 -8.97 -2.38
CA ASN A 123 -0.95 -8.65 -3.36
C ASN A 123 -1.70 -7.34 -3.00
N ALA A 124 -0.98 -6.40 -2.40
CA ALA A 124 -1.54 -5.15 -1.90
C ALA A 124 -1.90 -4.19 -3.05
N ARG A 125 -2.90 -3.34 -2.82
CA ARG A 125 -3.27 -2.26 -3.76
C ARG A 125 -2.73 -0.91 -3.34
N VAL A 126 -2.47 -0.72 -2.05
CA VAL A 126 -1.96 0.52 -1.46
C VAL A 126 -0.91 0.17 -0.42
N VAL A 127 0.19 0.92 -0.39
CA VAL A 127 1.24 0.84 0.63
C VAL A 127 1.46 2.22 1.22
N LEU A 128 1.46 2.31 2.54
CA LEU A 128 1.66 3.52 3.32
C LEU A 128 2.83 3.34 4.28
N HIS A 129 3.73 4.32 4.31
CA HIS A 129 4.90 4.34 5.17
C HIS A 129 4.91 5.62 6.01
N THR A 130 5.05 5.46 7.33
CA THR A 130 5.05 6.53 8.31
C THR A 130 6.31 6.51 9.18
N HIS A 131 6.67 7.67 9.76
CA HIS A 131 7.82 7.88 10.65
C HIS A 131 7.36 8.48 11.99
N SER A 132 6.45 7.84 12.69
CA SER A 132 6.05 8.31 14.00
C SER A 132 7.18 8.19 15.03
N VAL A 133 7.19 9.08 16.01
CA VAL A 133 8.12 9.00 17.14
C VAL A 133 7.99 7.65 17.84
N TRP A 134 6.75 7.19 18.02
CA TRP A 134 6.46 5.95 18.71
C TRP A 134 7.00 4.70 17.98
N ALA A 135 6.81 4.64 16.66
CA ALA A 135 7.36 3.56 15.82
C ALA A 135 8.90 3.55 15.86
N THR A 136 9.52 4.73 15.83
CA THR A 136 10.98 4.88 15.90
C THR A 136 11.52 4.41 17.26
N VAL A 137 10.90 4.82 18.35
CA VAL A 137 11.32 4.41 19.72
C VAL A 137 11.13 2.91 19.91
N LEU A 138 9.93 2.40 19.60
CA LEU A 138 9.59 1.00 19.82
C LEU A 138 10.46 0.06 19.00
N SER A 139 10.68 0.37 17.72
CA SER A 139 11.52 -0.45 16.83
C SER A 139 12.97 -0.50 17.28
N SER A 140 13.51 0.60 17.82
CA SER A 140 14.86 0.63 18.38
C SER A 140 14.96 -0.19 19.68
N ALA A 141 13.96 -0.08 20.57
CA ALA A 141 13.97 -0.78 21.85
C ALA A 141 13.82 -2.30 21.73
N HIS A 142 13.09 -2.79 20.72
CA HIS A 142 12.76 -4.20 20.55
C HIS A 142 13.45 -4.89 19.36
N ALA A 143 14.41 -4.23 18.70
CA ALA A 143 15.10 -4.78 17.53
C ALA A 143 15.72 -6.16 17.78
N SER A 144 16.36 -6.35 18.94
CA SER A 144 16.99 -7.65 19.31
C SER A 144 16.00 -8.81 19.45
N GLN A 145 14.70 -8.52 19.58
CA GLN A 145 13.63 -9.52 19.68
C GLN A 145 13.07 -9.89 18.30
N GLY A 146 13.48 -9.18 17.24
CA GLY A 146 13.01 -9.39 15.86
C GLY A 146 11.57 -8.96 15.61
N GLY A 147 10.87 -8.44 16.59
CA GLY A 147 9.48 -7.97 16.46
C GLY A 147 8.77 -7.86 17.79
N ILE A 148 7.49 -7.48 17.72
CA ILE A 148 6.62 -7.24 18.89
C ILE A 148 5.30 -7.96 18.68
N ALA A 149 4.78 -8.57 19.76
CA ALA A 149 3.43 -9.09 19.79
C ALA A 149 2.46 -8.00 20.31
N LEU A 150 1.45 -7.69 19.52
CA LEU A 150 0.34 -6.84 19.88
C LEU A 150 -0.84 -7.74 20.25
N GLU A 151 -1.25 -7.76 21.51
CA GLU A 151 -2.29 -8.67 22.00
C GLU A 151 -3.09 -8.06 23.16
N GLY A 152 -4.35 -8.50 23.29
CA GLY A 152 -5.21 -8.06 24.39
C GLY A 152 -5.90 -6.71 24.17
N TYR A 153 -5.77 -6.09 23.01
CA TYR A 153 -6.36 -4.80 22.70
C TYR A 153 -7.58 -4.93 21.78
N GLU A 154 -8.66 -4.26 22.14
CA GLU A 154 -9.90 -4.23 21.33
C GLU A 154 -9.65 -3.65 19.92
N MET A 155 -8.71 -2.73 19.80
CA MET A 155 -8.31 -2.08 18.56
C MET A 155 -7.84 -3.07 17.47
N LEU A 156 -7.33 -4.25 17.85
CA LEU A 156 -6.93 -5.31 16.92
C LEU A 156 -8.03 -5.75 15.97
N LYS A 157 -9.30 -5.69 16.40
CA LYS A 157 -10.46 -6.07 15.56
C LYS A 157 -10.65 -5.22 14.32
N GLY A 158 -9.98 -4.07 14.24
CA GLY A 158 -10.00 -3.24 13.06
C GLY A 158 -9.01 -3.68 11.97
N LEU A 159 -8.05 -4.56 12.27
CA LEU A 159 -7.19 -5.18 11.27
C LEU A 159 -8.00 -6.15 10.41
N GLU A 160 -7.65 -6.26 9.13
CA GLU A 160 -8.38 -7.09 8.20
C GLU A 160 -8.36 -8.57 8.61
N GLY A 161 -9.52 -9.23 8.58
CA GLY A 161 -9.63 -10.63 8.97
C GLY A 161 -9.63 -10.90 10.48
N VAL A 162 -9.31 -9.90 11.32
CA VAL A 162 -9.29 -10.06 12.78
C VAL A 162 -10.69 -9.82 13.37
N ARG A 163 -11.20 -10.80 14.11
CA ARG A 163 -12.57 -10.78 14.67
C ARG A 163 -12.63 -10.75 16.20
N THR A 164 -11.49 -10.90 16.87
CA THR A 164 -11.41 -10.98 18.33
C THR A 164 -10.19 -10.24 18.87
N HIS A 165 -10.33 -9.64 20.05
CA HIS A 165 -9.22 -9.02 20.78
C HIS A 165 -8.20 -10.04 21.32
N GLN A 166 -8.53 -11.35 21.29
CA GLN A 166 -7.59 -12.42 21.61
C GLN A 166 -6.60 -12.72 20.47
N HIS A 167 -6.77 -12.06 19.30
CA HIS A 167 -5.81 -12.11 18.23
C HIS A 167 -4.45 -11.62 18.71
N ARG A 168 -3.40 -12.31 18.31
CA ARG A 168 -2.03 -11.91 18.50
C ARG A 168 -1.44 -11.48 17.17
N GLU A 169 -1.34 -10.19 16.97
CA GLU A 169 -0.66 -9.61 15.82
C GLU A 169 0.85 -9.59 16.06
N TRP A 170 1.61 -10.15 15.13
CA TRP A 170 3.05 -10.04 15.14
C TRP A 170 3.49 -8.89 14.25
N LEU A 171 4.17 -7.90 14.82
CA LEU A 171 4.75 -6.78 14.09
C LEU A 171 6.26 -6.95 14.02
N PRO A 172 6.82 -7.48 12.91
CA PRO A 172 8.25 -7.70 12.75
C PRO A 172 9.02 -6.39 12.79
N ILE A 173 10.24 -6.44 13.32
CA ILE A 173 11.21 -5.33 13.26
C ILE A 173 12.38 -5.82 12.42
N LEU A 174 12.62 -5.14 11.31
CA LEU A 174 13.71 -5.42 10.39
C LEU A 174 14.84 -4.41 10.59
N GLU A 175 16.09 -4.88 10.53
CA GLU A 175 17.24 -3.95 10.50
C GLU A 175 17.17 -3.08 9.25
N ASN A 176 17.37 -1.79 9.44
CA ASN A 176 17.47 -0.83 8.35
C ASN A 176 18.78 -1.01 7.58
N SER A 177 18.83 -0.59 6.32
CA SER A 177 20.02 -0.62 5.49
C SER A 177 20.00 0.53 4.48
N GLU A 178 21.14 1.13 4.24
CA GLU A 178 21.34 2.10 3.14
C GLU A 178 21.40 1.38 1.77
N ASP A 179 21.70 0.08 1.76
CA ASP A 179 21.58 -0.76 0.57
C ASP A 179 20.12 -1.18 0.38
N LEU A 180 19.45 -0.47 -0.53
CA LEU A 180 18.02 -0.70 -0.82
C LEU A 180 17.74 -2.05 -1.48
N ILE A 181 18.72 -2.66 -2.14
CA ILE A 181 18.56 -4.00 -2.75
C ILE A 181 18.58 -5.04 -1.64
N GLU A 182 19.54 -4.94 -0.71
CA GLU A 182 19.59 -5.80 0.47
C GLU A 182 18.31 -5.66 1.31
N LEU A 183 17.87 -4.41 1.52
CA LEU A 183 16.67 -4.14 2.32
C LEU A 183 15.40 -4.69 1.65
N GLU A 184 15.26 -4.55 0.33
CA GLU A 184 14.17 -5.14 -0.45
C GLU A 184 14.13 -6.66 -0.30
N GLN A 185 15.28 -7.33 -0.43
CA GLN A 185 15.38 -8.79 -0.28
C GLN A 185 15.00 -9.25 1.14
N ARG A 186 15.43 -8.52 2.17
CA ARG A 186 15.06 -8.76 3.57
C ARG A 186 13.57 -8.63 3.80
N VAL A 187 12.97 -7.54 3.31
CA VAL A 187 11.52 -7.31 3.36
C VAL A 187 10.77 -8.42 2.64
N SER A 188 11.14 -8.71 1.38
CA SER A 188 10.50 -9.76 0.58
C SER A 188 10.56 -11.13 1.24
N THR A 189 11.69 -11.48 1.85
CA THR A 189 11.87 -12.74 2.58
C THR A 189 10.95 -12.81 3.79
N THR A 190 10.91 -11.74 4.59
CA THR A 190 10.05 -11.67 5.78
C THR A 190 8.57 -11.79 5.42
N LEU A 191 8.11 -11.07 4.40
CA LEU A 191 6.70 -11.06 3.99
C LEU A 191 6.25 -12.44 3.44
N ARG A 192 7.13 -13.17 2.76
CA ARG A 192 6.81 -14.53 2.29
C ARG A 192 6.69 -15.54 3.43
N VAL A 193 7.46 -15.37 4.50
CA VAL A 193 7.42 -16.26 5.68
C VAL A 193 6.27 -15.91 6.61
N LEU A 194 5.84 -14.65 6.64
CA LEU A 194 4.80 -14.13 7.53
C LEU A 194 3.62 -13.53 6.71
N PRO A 195 2.87 -14.32 5.94
CA PRO A 195 1.86 -13.79 5.03
C PRO A 195 0.63 -13.21 5.74
N GLY A 196 0.47 -13.44 7.04
CA GLY A 196 -0.71 -12.99 7.81
C GLY A 196 -0.50 -11.68 8.59
N ILE A 197 0.64 -11.02 8.47
CA ILE A 197 0.91 -9.75 9.15
C ILE A 197 0.29 -8.56 8.42
N HIS A 198 0.00 -7.49 9.16
CA HIS A 198 -0.60 -6.25 8.61
C HIS A 198 0.41 -5.11 8.47
N GLY A 199 1.64 -5.29 8.91
CA GLY A 199 2.70 -4.31 8.80
C GLY A 199 4.03 -4.83 9.32
N PHE A 200 5.07 -4.02 9.18
CA PHE A 200 6.38 -4.25 9.81
C PHE A 200 7.04 -2.90 10.14
N LEU A 201 7.99 -2.91 11.04
CA LEU A 201 8.83 -1.78 11.40
C LEU A 201 10.23 -1.94 10.80
N LEU A 202 10.80 -0.84 10.34
CA LEU A 202 12.25 -0.72 10.17
C LEU A 202 12.83 -0.09 11.42
N ARG A 203 13.92 -0.68 11.93
CA ARG A 203 14.58 -0.23 13.14
C ARG A 203 15.00 1.23 13.07
N GLY A 204 14.58 2.03 14.07
CA GLY A 204 14.91 3.44 14.16
C GLY A 204 14.36 4.30 13.03
N HIS A 205 13.39 3.78 12.26
CA HIS A 205 12.90 4.43 11.06
C HIS A 205 11.37 4.63 11.10
N GLY A 206 10.58 3.60 10.86
CA GLY A 206 9.13 3.77 10.83
C GLY A 206 8.35 2.51 10.49
N LEU A 207 7.04 2.70 10.31
CA LEU A 207 6.05 1.66 10.02
C LEU A 207 5.76 1.58 8.52
N TYR A 208 5.72 0.36 7.99
CA TYR A 208 5.12 0.02 6.71
C TYR A 208 3.85 -0.78 6.92
N THR A 209 2.79 -0.41 6.21
CA THR A 209 1.53 -1.16 6.17
C THR A 209 0.88 -1.04 4.80
N TRP A 210 -0.14 -1.87 4.53
CA TRP A 210 -0.78 -1.99 3.22
C TRP A 210 -2.25 -2.38 3.34
N GLY A 211 -2.92 -2.40 2.21
CA GLY A 211 -4.30 -2.86 2.10
C GLY A 211 -4.76 -3.03 0.66
N ASP A 212 -5.93 -3.64 0.49
CA ASP A 212 -6.60 -3.83 -0.80
C ASP A 212 -7.31 -2.56 -1.29
N SER A 213 -7.37 -1.55 -0.43
CA SER A 213 -7.88 -0.22 -0.71
C SER A 213 -7.16 0.82 0.15
N LEU A 214 -7.23 2.10 -0.26
CA LEU A 214 -6.70 3.20 0.54
C LEU A 214 -7.36 3.29 1.92
N GLN A 215 -8.67 3.06 2.00
CA GLN A 215 -9.40 3.06 3.26
C GLN A 215 -8.88 1.96 4.21
N GLN A 216 -8.63 0.76 3.70
CA GLN A 216 -8.09 -0.34 4.49
C GLN A 216 -6.66 -0.04 4.96
N ALA A 217 -5.77 0.39 4.05
CA ALA A 217 -4.39 0.74 4.41
C ALA A 217 -4.33 1.86 5.47
N LYS A 218 -5.15 2.91 5.33
CA LYS A 218 -5.28 3.98 6.35
C LYS A 218 -5.72 3.44 7.70
N ARG A 219 -6.74 2.57 7.71
CA ARG A 219 -7.22 1.93 8.94
C ARG A 219 -6.12 1.11 9.60
N HIS A 220 -5.31 0.38 8.83
CA HIS A 220 -4.18 -0.39 9.37
C HIS A 220 -3.12 0.54 9.97
N VAL A 221 -2.76 1.68 9.31
CA VAL A 221 -1.87 2.69 9.89
C VAL A 221 -2.42 3.18 11.22
N GLU A 222 -3.68 3.60 11.27
CA GLU A 222 -4.30 4.18 12.47
C GLU A 222 -4.31 3.18 13.65
N ILE A 223 -4.57 1.91 13.38
CA ILE A 223 -4.57 0.86 14.38
C ILE A 223 -3.16 0.56 14.89
N LEU A 224 -2.22 0.35 13.97
CA LEU A 224 -0.85 -0.01 14.35
C LEU A 224 -0.15 1.16 15.05
N GLU A 225 -0.30 2.40 14.58
CA GLU A 225 0.24 3.59 15.25
C GLU A 225 -0.36 3.77 16.66
N PHE A 226 -1.67 3.56 16.82
CA PHE A 226 -2.32 3.58 18.12
C PHE A 226 -1.74 2.52 19.07
N LEU A 227 -1.62 1.27 18.61
CA LEU A 227 -1.10 0.17 19.44
C LEU A 227 0.38 0.36 19.81
N ILE A 228 1.19 0.86 18.87
CA ILE A 228 2.59 1.22 19.11
C ILE A 228 2.69 2.30 20.19
N GLU A 229 1.90 3.36 20.08
CA GLU A 229 1.86 4.44 21.09
C GLU A 229 1.44 3.91 22.46
N VAL A 230 0.40 3.07 22.52
CA VAL A 230 -0.06 2.44 23.76
C VAL A 230 1.05 1.64 24.43
N LEU A 231 1.80 0.82 23.67
CA LEU A 231 2.89 0.01 24.21
C LEU A 231 4.03 0.87 24.78
N VAL A 232 4.44 1.93 24.08
CA VAL A 232 5.51 2.81 24.55
C VAL A 232 5.07 3.53 25.85
N ARG A 233 3.86 4.10 25.86
CA ARG A 233 3.31 4.78 27.04
C ARG A 233 3.11 3.82 28.22
N ALA A 234 2.68 2.59 27.98
CA ALA A 234 2.53 1.60 29.04
C ALA A 234 3.88 1.20 29.66
N ALA A 235 4.95 1.17 28.86
CA ALA A 235 6.30 0.91 29.35
C ALA A 235 6.86 2.08 30.23
N GLU A 236 6.45 3.31 29.96
CA GLU A 236 6.80 4.49 30.77
C GLU A 236 6.08 4.50 32.12
N HIS A 237 4.94 3.81 32.25
CA HIS A 237 4.12 3.70 33.44
C HIS A 237 3.94 2.24 33.87
N PRO A 238 5.01 1.54 34.30
CA PRO A 238 4.88 0.17 34.76
C PRO A 238 3.88 0.14 35.93
N ARG A 239 2.89 -0.76 35.86
CA ARG A 239 1.98 -0.99 36.99
C ARG A 239 2.80 -1.38 38.20
N ASN A 240 2.78 -0.56 39.24
CA ASN A 240 3.22 -0.99 40.54
C ASN A 240 2.20 -2.00 41.07
N ASP A 241 2.35 -3.27 40.64
CA ASP A 241 1.67 -4.35 41.33
C ASP A 241 2.20 -4.37 42.75
N CYS A 242 1.51 -3.66 43.65
CA CYS A 242 1.67 -3.86 45.06
C CYS A 242 1.36 -5.34 45.33
N SER A 243 2.41 -6.15 45.39
CA SER A 243 2.35 -7.46 46.00
C SER A 243 1.93 -7.24 47.47
N SER A 244 0.64 -7.32 47.68
CA SER A 244 0.06 -7.49 49.02
C SER A 244 0.47 -8.87 49.51
N SER A 245 1.37 -8.85 50.43
CA SER A 245 1.82 -9.95 51.30
C SER A 245 0.66 -10.53 52.10
#